data_b0ef82401778297350d664602bfb16ab
#
_entry.id   b0ef82401778297350d664602bfb16ab
#
_cell.length_a   1.000
_cell.length_b   1.000
_cell.length_c   1.000
_cell.angle_alpha   90.00
_cell.angle_beta   90.00
_cell.angle_gamma   90.00
#
_symmetry.space_group_name_H-M   'P 1'
#
loop_
_entity.id
_entity.type
_entity.pdbx_description
1 polymer ?
#
loop_
_entity_poly.entity_id
_entity_poly.type
_entity_poly.pdbx_seq_one_letter_code
_entity_poly.pdbx_strand_id
1 'polypeptide(L)'
;MEPNRIAIVIADDHAVLRESLTALLQSQPDFDVVGTAANGEEALQLVQQSKPQVLVLDLFMPESDGFEVLRTLERAGSRVASVVLTGSESRDDYVQVVRLGARGLVLKADNPQKLFAAIRAVAEGDLAFSDEIARTVLDAMVTNQPSAPSSMARLSERERQISYMVARGMKNRDIAAELNISENTVKRHLQSIFSKTGSRDRLELAVLALGEIDKAA
;
A
#
# COMPACT_ATOMS: atom_id res chain seq x y z
N MET A 1 -3.25 3.41 -37.76
CA MET A 1 -3.86 3.04 -36.48
C MET A 1 -2.96 3.61 -35.42
N GLU A 2 -3.47 4.53 -34.62
CA GLU A 2 -2.69 4.97 -33.45
C GLU A 2 -2.44 3.76 -32.54
N PRO A 3 -1.23 3.59 -31.99
CA PRO A 3 -0.96 2.50 -31.08
C PRO A 3 -1.94 2.63 -29.90
N ASN A 4 -2.59 1.53 -29.57
CA ASN A 4 -3.51 1.46 -28.42
C ASN A 4 -2.67 1.69 -27.15
N ARG A 5 -2.68 2.91 -26.63
CA ARG A 5 -1.93 3.26 -25.42
C ARG A 5 -2.64 2.70 -24.20
N ILE A 6 -1.87 2.24 -23.21
CA ILE A 6 -2.38 1.78 -21.94
C ILE A 6 -2.84 2.99 -21.14
N ALA A 7 -4.15 3.09 -20.90
CA ALA A 7 -4.74 4.15 -20.07
C ALA A 7 -4.46 3.90 -18.58
N ILE A 8 -3.80 4.85 -17.92
CA ILE A 8 -3.29 4.72 -16.55
C ILE A 8 -3.86 5.83 -15.67
N VAL A 9 -4.33 5.47 -14.48
CA VAL A 9 -4.58 6.40 -13.38
C VAL A 9 -3.48 6.20 -12.33
N ILE A 10 -2.97 7.29 -11.74
CA ILE A 10 -1.96 7.28 -10.67
C ILE A 10 -2.62 7.82 -9.40
N ALA A 11 -2.49 7.10 -8.29
CA ALA A 11 -2.93 7.53 -6.97
C ALA A 11 -1.76 7.50 -5.97
N ASP A 12 -1.35 8.66 -5.49
CA ASP A 12 -0.28 8.86 -4.49
C ASP A 12 -0.52 10.20 -3.78
N ASP A 13 -0.41 10.27 -2.47
CA ASP A 13 -0.64 11.50 -1.70
C ASP A 13 0.50 12.53 -1.82
N HIS A 14 1.70 12.06 -2.24
CA HIS A 14 2.87 12.92 -2.41
C HIS A 14 2.83 13.63 -3.77
N ALA A 15 2.50 14.93 -3.78
CA ALA A 15 2.36 15.71 -5.01
C ALA A 15 3.60 15.63 -5.92
N VAL A 16 4.81 15.81 -5.36
CA VAL A 16 6.06 15.76 -6.13
C VAL A 16 6.30 14.39 -6.76
N LEU A 17 6.01 13.30 -6.03
CA LEU A 17 6.15 11.94 -6.55
C LEU A 17 5.11 11.68 -7.63
N ARG A 18 3.85 12.09 -7.42
CA ARG A 18 2.76 11.94 -8.37
C ARG A 18 3.05 12.67 -9.69
N GLU A 19 3.55 13.90 -9.63
CA GLU A 19 3.98 14.66 -10.82
C GLU A 19 5.16 14.00 -11.53
N SER A 20 6.16 13.53 -10.76
CA SER A 20 7.33 12.85 -11.32
C SER A 20 6.95 11.54 -12.00
N LEU A 21 6.07 10.74 -11.39
CA LEU A 21 5.56 9.51 -11.98
C LEU A 21 4.75 9.80 -13.25
N THR A 22 3.94 10.86 -13.25
CA THR A 22 3.17 11.28 -14.42
C THR A 22 4.10 11.59 -15.59
N ALA A 23 5.11 12.44 -15.38
CA ALA A 23 6.09 12.79 -16.42
C ALA A 23 6.85 11.55 -16.91
N LEU A 24 7.25 10.68 -15.97
CA LEU A 24 7.99 9.45 -16.24
C LEU A 24 7.16 8.46 -17.08
N LEU A 25 5.90 8.23 -16.74
CA LEU A 25 5.03 7.33 -17.48
C LEU A 25 4.65 7.92 -18.84
N GLN A 26 4.37 9.22 -18.93
CA GLN A 26 4.09 9.90 -20.20
C GLN A 26 5.28 9.91 -21.16
N SER A 27 6.51 9.72 -20.68
CA SER A 27 7.69 9.56 -21.55
C SER A 27 7.70 8.24 -22.33
N GLN A 28 6.89 7.27 -21.95
CA GLN A 28 6.76 6.01 -22.65
C GLN A 28 5.72 6.14 -23.78
N PRO A 29 6.04 5.68 -25.01
CA PRO A 29 5.18 5.88 -26.16
C PRO A 29 3.86 5.10 -26.11
N ASP A 30 3.81 4.04 -25.31
CA ASP A 30 2.70 3.11 -25.14
C ASP A 30 1.84 3.40 -23.91
N PHE A 31 2.13 4.45 -23.13
CA PHE A 31 1.37 4.83 -21.94
C PHE A 31 0.60 6.12 -22.14
N ASP A 32 -0.58 6.19 -21.51
CA ASP A 32 -1.42 7.39 -21.44
C ASP A 32 -1.94 7.59 -20.02
N VAL A 33 -1.42 8.60 -19.32
CA VAL A 33 -1.86 8.95 -17.97
C VAL A 33 -3.13 9.80 -18.09
N VAL A 34 -4.28 9.16 -17.88
CA VAL A 34 -5.62 9.76 -18.04
C VAL A 34 -6.14 10.45 -16.78
N GLY A 35 -5.43 10.32 -15.65
CA GLY A 35 -5.78 11.02 -14.42
C GLY A 35 -4.80 10.74 -13.28
N THR A 36 -4.81 11.66 -12.29
CA THR A 36 -4.03 11.53 -11.06
C THR A 36 -4.90 11.86 -9.86
N ALA A 37 -4.74 11.11 -8.77
CA ALA A 37 -5.48 11.25 -7.52
C ALA A 37 -4.53 11.47 -6.34
N ALA A 38 -4.94 12.27 -5.37
CA ALA A 38 -4.19 12.52 -4.15
C ALA A 38 -4.64 11.64 -2.97
N ASN A 39 -5.74 10.91 -3.11
CA ASN A 39 -6.33 10.04 -2.10
C ASN A 39 -7.14 8.92 -2.77
N GLY A 40 -7.61 7.96 -1.94
CA GLY A 40 -8.35 6.80 -2.45
C GLY A 40 -9.72 7.13 -3.02
N GLU A 41 -10.41 8.13 -2.49
CA GLU A 41 -11.73 8.54 -2.98
C GLU A 41 -11.63 9.10 -4.40
N GLU A 42 -10.70 10.03 -4.63
CA GLU A 42 -10.39 10.56 -5.96
C GLU A 42 -9.98 9.45 -6.94
N ALA A 43 -9.17 8.48 -6.47
CA ALA A 43 -8.75 7.34 -7.30
C ALA A 43 -9.95 6.52 -7.77
N LEU A 44 -10.89 6.19 -6.87
CA LEU A 44 -12.11 5.44 -7.21
C LEU A 44 -13.02 6.21 -8.17
N GLN A 45 -13.17 7.53 -7.97
CA GLN A 45 -13.93 8.40 -8.88
C GLN A 45 -13.32 8.41 -10.29
N LEU A 46 -11.99 8.58 -10.38
CA LEU A 46 -11.28 8.56 -11.66
C LEU A 46 -11.39 7.20 -12.36
N VAL A 47 -11.28 6.09 -11.63
CA VAL A 47 -11.47 4.75 -12.20
C VAL A 47 -12.86 4.59 -12.82
N GLN A 48 -13.90 5.10 -12.16
CA GLN A 48 -15.27 5.05 -12.69
C GLN A 48 -15.46 5.92 -13.93
N GLN A 49 -14.88 7.12 -13.95
CA GLN A 49 -15.05 8.10 -15.01
C GLN A 49 -14.23 7.78 -16.25
N SER A 50 -12.93 7.51 -16.09
CA SER A 50 -11.99 7.31 -17.20
C SER A 50 -11.84 5.85 -17.63
N LYS A 51 -12.31 4.89 -16.82
CA LYS A 51 -12.21 3.44 -17.06
C LYS A 51 -10.81 3.03 -17.52
N PRO A 52 -9.77 3.33 -16.73
CA PRO A 52 -8.39 3.03 -17.11
C PRO A 52 -8.18 1.52 -17.18
N GLN A 53 -7.17 1.10 -17.92
CA GLN A 53 -6.71 -0.29 -17.93
C GLN A 53 -5.92 -0.62 -16.68
N VAL A 54 -5.10 0.35 -16.20
CA VAL A 54 -4.23 0.16 -15.05
C VAL A 54 -4.40 1.30 -14.04
N LEU A 55 -4.46 0.94 -12.76
CA LEU A 55 -4.35 1.84 -11.62
C LEU A 55 -3.00 1.63 -10.93
N VAL A 56 -2.12 2.63 -10.96
CA VAL A 56 -0.92 2.67 -10.12
C VAL A 56 -1.30 3.29 -8.79
N LEU A 57 -1.15 2.55 -7.69
CA LEU A 57 -1.75 2.86 -6.40
C LEU A 57 -0.73 2.81 -5.27
N ASP A 58 -0.54 3.92 -4.56
CA ASP A 58 0.14 3.89 -3.25
C ASP A 58 -0.77 3.26 -2.19
N LEU A 59 -0.18 2.50 -1.28
CA LEU A 59 -0.92 1.90 -0.16
C LEU A 59 -1.26 2.90 0.93
N PHE A 60 -0.38 3.86 1.17
CA PHE A 60 -0.44 4.72 2.35
C PHE A 60 -0.80 6.15 1.97
N MET A 61 -2.07 6.38 1.71
CA MET A 61 -2.63 7.70 1.46
C MET A 61 -3.52 8.16 2.64
N PRO A 62 -3.58 9.45 2.97
CA PRO A 62 -4.49 9.97 4.00
C PRO A 62 -5.96 9.77 3.59
N GLU A 63 -6.84 9.68 4.59
CA GLU A 63 -8.31 9.59 4.48
C GLU A 63 -8.86 8.28 3.92
N SER A 64 -8.24 7.72 2.89
CA SER A 64 -8.62 6.42 2.31
C SER A 64 -7.35 5.71 1.84
N ASP A 65 -6.97 4.63 2.52
CA ASP A 65 -5.76 3.90 2.20
C ASP A 65 -5.93 3.02 0.94
N GLY A 66 -4.80 2.64 0.32
CA GLY A 66 -4.81 1.83 -0.89
C GLY A 66 -5.44 0.45 -0.69
N PHE A 67 -5.44 -0.09 0.53
CA PHE A 67 -6.12 -1.35 0.84
C PHE A 67 -7.63 -1.21 0.74
N GLU A 68 -8.18 -0.06 1.14
CA GLU A 68 -9.61 0.23 1.01
C GLU A 68 -10.01 0.41 -0.45
N VAL A 69 -9.17 1.08 -1.24
CA VAL A 69 -9.35 1.20 -2.70
C VAL A 69 -9.40 -0.19 -3.33
N LEU A 70 -8.40 -1.06 -3.07
CA LEU A 70 -8.36 -2.42 -3.60
C LEU A 70 -9.61 -3.22 -3.20
N ARG A 71 -10.01 -3.16 -1.92
CA ARG A 71 -11.20 -3.84 -1.41
C ARG A 71 -12.48 -3.36 -2.09
N THR A 72 -12.58 -2.07 -2.36
CA THR A 72 -13.73 -1.48 -3.05
C THR A 72 -13.78 -1.92 -4.50
N LEU A 73 -12.65 -1.93 -5.20
CA LEU A 73 -12.55 -2.41 -6.58
C LEU A 73 -12.89 -3.90 -6.70
N GLU A 74 -12.40 -4.73 -5.78
CA GLU A 74 -12.70 -6.16 -5.72
C GLU A 74 -14.20 -6.40 -5.53
N ARG A 75 -14.83 -5.74 -4.54
CA ARG A 75 -16.28 -5.86 -4.27
C ARG A 75 -17.14 -5.39 -5.44
N ALA A 76 -16.69 -4.38 -6.16
CA ALA A 76 -17.36 -3.86 -7.34
C ALA A 76 -17.16 -4.73 -8.58
N GLY A 77 -16.35 -5.79 -8.52
CA GLY A 77 -15.98 -6.60 -9.69
C GLY A 77 -15.29 -5.77 -10.78
N SER A 78 -14.50 -4.76 -10.39
CA SER A 78 -13.83 -3.86 -11.32
C SER A 78 -12.83 -4.62 -12.19
N ARG A 79 -12.74 -4.22 -13.48
CA ARG A 79 -11.79 -4.81 -14.43
C ARG A 79 -10.45 -4.09 -14.46
N VAL A 80 -10.29 -2.98 -13.74
CA VAL A 80 -9.03 -2.26 -13.69
C VAL A 80 -7.95 -3.13 -13.06
N ALA A 81 -6.79 -3.24 -13.70
CA ALA A 81 -5.66 -3.95 -13.16
C ALA A 81 -4.88 -3.02 -12.20
N SER A 82 -4.78 -3.38 -10.92
CA SER A 82 -4.06 -2.56 -9.95
C SER A 82 -2.59 -3.00 -9.84
N VAL A 83 -1.67 -2.03 -10.02
CA VAL A 83 -0.25 -2.15 -9.68
C VAL A 83 0.00 -1.31 -8.43
N VAL A 84 0.31 -1.97 -7.34
CA VAL A 84 0.66 -1.29 -6.09
C VAL A 84 2.10 -0.80 -6.15
N LEU A 85 2.30 0.49 -5.87
CA LEU A 85 3.62 1.12 -5.77
C LEU A 85 3.82 1.56 -4.31
N THR A 86 4.61 0.84 -3.54
CA THR A 86 4.72 1.05 -2.10
C THR A 86 6.15 1.19 -1.60
N GLY A 87 6.33 1.98 -0.53
CA GLY A 87 7.56 2.00 0.25
C GLY A 87 7.57 1.00 1.40
N SER A 88 6.53 0.18 1.56
CA SER A 88 6.49 -0.85 2.60
C SER A 88 7.34 -2.05 2.22
N GLU A 89 8.10 -2.57 3.20
CA GLU A 89 8.82 -3.84 3.11
C GLU A 89 8.11 -4.94 3.93
N SER A 90 6.86 -4.69 4.35
CA SER A 90 6.08 -5.61 5.16
C SER A 90 5.56 -6.78 4.33
N ARG A 91 5.94 -7.99 4.72
CA ARG A 91 5.43 -9.24 4.10
C ARG A 91 3.90 -9.36 4.22
N ASP A 92 3.33 -8.89 5.33
CA ASP A 92 1.89 -8.93 5.56
C ASP A 92 1.16 -8.00 4.59
N ASP A 93 1.73 -6.83 4.27
CA ASP A 93 1.18 -5.93 3.27
C ASP A 93 1.16 -6.59 1.89
N TYR A 94 2.23 -7.29 1.51
CA TYR A 94 2.31 -8.01 0.24
C TYR A 94 1.22 -9.08 0.13
N VAL A 95 1.05 -9.89 1.17
CA VAL A 95 0.01 -10.92 1.22
C VAL A 95 -1.38 -10.30 1.13
N GLN A 96 -1.62 -9.21 1.87
CA GLN A 96 -2.91 -8.52 1.87
C GLN A 96 -3.22 -7.90 0.51
N VAL A 97 -2.26 -7.25 -0.14
CA VAL A 97 -2.38 -6.67 -1.48
C VAL A 97 -2.81 -7.72 -2.51
N VAL A 98 -2.13 -8.88 -2.49
CA VAL A 98 -2.47 -9.98 -3.42
C VAL A 98 -3.85 -10.57 -3.12
N ARG A 99 -4.22 -10.74 -1.84
CA ARG A 99 -5.56 -11.22 -1.44
C ARG A 99 -6.68 -10.27 -1.85
N LEU A 100 -6.39 -8.98 -1.93
CA LEU A 100 -7.33 -7.94 -2.39
C LEU A 100 -7.32 -7.77 -3.92
N GLY A 101 -6.72 -8.70 -4.66
CA GLY A 101 -6.82 -8.77 -6.11
C GLY A 101 -5.88 -7.83 -6.88
N ALA A 102 -4.87 -7.24 -6.22
CA ALA A 102 -3.85 -6.51 -6.97
C ALA A 102 -3.11 -7.45 -7.93
N ARG A 103 -2.81 -6.95 -9.12
CA ARG A 103 -2.17 -7.73 -10.18
C ARG A 103 -0.66 -7.54 -10.22
N GLY A 104 -0.15 -6.47 -9.61
CA GLY A 104 1.28 -6.20 -9.52
C GLY A 104 1.64 -5.48 -8.22
N LEU A 105 2.91 -5.62 -7.81
CA LEU A 105 3.50 -4.91 -6.69
C LEU A 105 4.94 -4.54 -7.02
N VAL A 106 5.25 -3.25 -6.91
CA VAL A 106 6.57 -2.66 -7.15
C VAL A 106 6.96 -1.80 -5.94
N LEU A 107 8.20 -1.87 -5.53
CA LEU A 107 8.69 -1.03 -4.44
C LEU A 107 9.07 0.36 -4.97
N LYS A 108 8.77 1.42 -4.19
CA LYS A 108 9.19 2.79 -4.54
C LYS A 108 10.72 2.96 -4.65
N ALA A 109 11.49 2.04 -4.05
CA ALA A 109 12.94 1.99 -4.15
C ALA A 109 13.45 1.23 -5.40
N ASP A 110 12.56 0.55 -6.12
CA ASP A 110 12.94 -0.19 -7.32
C ASP A 110 13.26 0.73 -8.51
N ASN A 111 14.00 0.18 -9.48
CA ASN A 111 14.25 0.87 -10.74
C ASN A 111 12.90 1.11 -11.47
N PRO A 112 12.67 2.32 -12.04
CA PRO A 112 11.47 2.64 -12.80
C PRO A 112 11.10 1.65 -13.91
N GLN A 113 12.08 0.97 -14.48
CA GLN A 113 11.85 -0.06 -15.51
C GLN A 113 10.98 -1.22 -14.99
N LYS A 114 11.06 -1.55 -13.69
CA LYS A 114 10.18 -2.56 -13.09
C LYS A 114 8.73 -2.11 -13.09
N LEU A 115 8.48 -0.83 -12.80
CA LEU A 115 7.12 -0.28 -12.87
C LEU A 115 6.56 -0.33 -14.29
N PHE A 116 7.38 0.05 -15.29
CA PHE A 116 6.95 -0.02 -16.70
C PHE A 116 6.63 -1.45 -17.13
N ALA A 117 7.51 -2.40 -16.76
CA ALA A 117 7.27 -3.81 -17.05
C ALA A 117 6.01 -4.33 -16.35
N ALA A 118 5.79 -3.95 -15.10
CA ALA A 118 4.60 -4.33 -14.35
C ALA A 118 3.32 -3.79 -14.99
N ILE A 119 3.29 -2.51 -15.40
CA ILE A 119 2.14 -1.90 -16.06
C ILE A 119 1.81 -2.64 -17.35
N ARG A 120 2.80 -2.96 -18.18
CA ARG A 120 2.59 -3.70 -19.44
C ARG A 120 2.03 -5.11 -19.18
N ALA A 121 2.67 -5.84 -18.26
CA ALA A 121 2.24 -7.20 -17.92
C ALA A 121 0.79 -7.23 -17.43
N VAL A 122 0.41 -6.35 -16.49
CA VAL A 122 -0.96 -6.35 -15.96
C VAL A 122 -1.99 -5.87 -16.97
N ALA A 123 -1.63 -4.99 -17.91
CA ALA A 123 -2.51 -4.57 -19.00
C ALA A 123 -2.80 -5.71 -19.98
N GLU A 124 -1.88 -6.66 -20.14
CA GLU A 124 -2.02 -7.88 -20.94
C GLU A 124 -2.78 -8.99 -20.18
N GLY A 125 -3.03 -8.79 -18.87
CA GLY A 125 -3.75 -9.74 -18.02
C GLY A 125 -2.84 -10.63 -17.17
N ASP A 126 -1.53 -10.46 -17.26
CA ASP A 126 -0.53 -11.18 -16.47
C ASP A 126 -0.42 -10.66 -15.03
N LEU A 127 0.36 -11.35 -14.21
CA LEU A 127 0.72 -10.93 -12.86
C LEU A 127 2.15 -10.38 -12.86
N ALA A 128 2.36 -9.29 -12.10
CA ALA A 128 3.64 -8.59 -12.03
C ALA A 128 4.13 -8.52 -10.55
N PHE A 129 4.57 -9.65 -10.03
CA PHE A 129 5.19 -9.77 -8.71
C PHE A 129 6.62 -10.26 -8.86
N SER A 130 7.55 -9.72 -8.04
CA SER A 130 8.90 -10.30 -7.98
C SER A 130 8.86 -11.72 -7.41
N ASP A 131 9.89 -12.53 -7.71
CA ASP A 131 10.02 -13.90 -7.17
C ASP A 131 9.96 -13.92 -5.64
N GLU A 132 10.51 -12.90 -4.98
CA GLU A 132 10.49 -12.75 -3.54
C GLU A 132 9.07 -12.54 -3.00
N ILE A 133 8.32 -11.63 -3.63
CA ILE A 133 6.92 -11.37 -3.28
C ILE A 133 6.08 -12.63 -3.53
N ALA A 134 6.25 -13.26 -4.69
CA ALA A 134 5.52 -14.47 -5.05
C ALA A 134 5.78 -15.60 -4.03
N ARG A 135 7.04 -15.84 -3.63
CA ARG A 135 7.39 -16.81 -2.58
C ARG A 135 6.75 -16.45 -1.24
N THR A 136 6.84 -15.20 -0.82
CA THR A 136 6.23 -14.72 0.43
C THR A 136 4.73 -15.00 0.48
N VAL A 137 4.02 -14.75 -0.62
CA VAL A 137 2.59 -15.01 -0.73
C VAL A 137 2.28 -16.51 -0.74
N LEU A 138 3.06 -17.31 -1.47
CA LEU A 138 2.91 -18.76 -1.49
C LEU A 138 3.16 -19.37 -0.11
N ASP A 139 4.23 -18.97 0.58
CA ASP A 139 4.53 -19.43 1.93
C ASP A 139 3.39 -19.09 2.90
N ALA A 140 2.83 -17.89 2.81
CA ALA A 140 1.69 -17.49 3.63
C ALA A 140 0.39 -18.23 3.29
N MET A 141 0.23 -18.70 2.04
CA MET A 141 -0.91 -19.52 1.63
C MET A 141 -0.76 -20.97 2.06
N VAL A 142 0.46 -21.52 2.06
CA VAL A 142 0.76 -22.90 2.46
C VAL A 142 0.75 -23.06 3.99
N THR A 143 1.21 -22.05 4.72
CA THR A 143 1.23 -22.05 6.19
C THR A 143 -0.12 -21.71 6.82
N ASN A 144 -1.19 -21.74 6.04
CA ASN A 144 -2.55 -21.41 6.45
C ASN A 144 -3.08 -22.33 7.55
N GLN A 145 -2.52 -22.23 8.76
CA GLN A 145 -3.20 -22.66 9.98
C GLN A 145 -3.82 -21.43 10.65
N PRO A 146 -5.12 -21.49 11.00
CA PRO A 146 -5.79 -20.41 11.70
C PRO A 146 -5.41 -20.46 13.20
N SER A 147 -4.23 -20.03 13.51
CA SER A 147 -3.97 -19.45 14.82
C SER A 147 -4.08 -17.96 14.61
N ALA A 148 -5.14 -17.34 15.13
CA ALA A 148 -5.26 -15.89 15.13
C ALA A 148 -4.01 -15.32 15.83
N PRO A 149 -3.02 -14.77 15.08
CA PRO A 149 -1.92 -14.07 15.73
C PRO A 149 -2.52 -12.89 16.48
N SER A 150 -1.97 -12.57 17.64
CA SER A 150 -2.35 -11.33 18.31
C SER A 150 -2.27 -10.19 17.29
N SER A 151 -3.19 -9.24 17.35
CA SER A 151 -3.24 -8.13 16.38
C SER A 151 -1.89 -7.40 16.28
N MET A 152 -1.09 -7.42 17.35
CA MET A 152 0.26 -6.88 17.43
C MET A 152 1.31 -7.75 16.70
N ALA A 153 1.10 -9.03 16.53
CA ALA A 153 2.00 -9.91 15.78
C ALA A 153 1.99 -9.62 14.27
N ARG A 154 0.99 -8.87 13.80
CA ARG A 154 0.90 -8.41 12.40
C ARG A 154 1.73 -7.17 12.10
N LEU A 155 2.30 -6.55 13.13
CA LEU A 155 3.11 -5.34 12.99
C LEU A 155 4.54 -5.69 12.61
N SER A 156 5.10 -4.93 11.65
CA SER A 156 6.54 -4.94 11.41
C SER A 156 7.30 -4.51 12.67
N GLU A 157 8.58 -4.80 12.75
CA GLU A 157 9.42 -4.39 13.89
C GLU A 157 9.33 -2.88 14.14
N ARG A 158 9.32 -2.07 13.05
CA ARG A 158 9.20 -0.62 13.12
C ARG A 158 7.84 -0.17 13.65
N GLU A 159 6.77 -0.80 13.20
CA GLU A 159 5.42 -0.50 13.66
C GLU A 159 5.21 -0.93 15.11
N ARG A 160 5.77 -2.06 15.51
CA ARG A 160 5.76 -2.52 16.90
C ARG A 160 6.50 -1.53 17.81
N GLN A 161 7.67 -1.05 17.38
CA GLN A 161 8.44 -0.03 18.10
C GLN A 161 7.62 1.25 18.28
N ILE A 162 6.95 1.73 17.22
CA ILE A 162 6.08 2.90 17.28
C ILE A 162 4.89 2.66 18.21
N SER A 163 4.26 1.47 18.16
CA SER A 163 3.14 1.12 19.04
C SER A 163 3.53 1.13 20.52
N TYR A 164 4.74 0.64 20.87
CA TYR A 164 5.25 0.72 22.23
C TYR A 164 5.55 2.16 22.68
N MET A 165 6.02 3.02 21.78
CA MET A 165 6.21 4.45 22.08
C MET A 165 4.86 5.15 22.28
N VAL A 166 3.82 4.78 21.53
CA VAL A 166 2.45 5.24 21.73
C VAL A 166 1.92 4.80 23.10
N ALA A 167 2.14 3.55 23.50
CA ALA A 167 1.76 3.03 24.80
C ALA A 167 2.46 3.78 25.97
N ARG A 168 3.67 4.30 25.73
CA ARG A 168 4.41 5.17 26.67
C ARG A 168 3.92 6.62 26.67
N GLY A 169 2.88 6.95 25.90
CA GLY A 169 2.29 8.30 25.83
C GLY A 169 3.08 9.31 24.99
N MET A 170 4.08 8.88 24.22
CA MET A 170 4.91 9.78 23.40
C MET A 170 4.09 10.41 22.27
N LYS A 171 4.27 11.70 21.99
CA LYS A 171 3.63 12.39 20.86
C LYS A 171 4.34 12.06 19.54
N ASN A 172 3.66 12.24 18.41
CA ASN A 172 4.26 11.93 17.10
C ASN A 172 5.57 12.65 16.84
N ARG A 173 5.70 13.90 17.31
CA ARG A 173 6.94 14.67 17.22
C ARG A 173 8.09 14.03 17.98
N ASP A 174 7.81 13.51 19.18
CA ASP A 174 8.82 12.90 20.04
C ASP A 174 9.24 11.52 19.48
N ILE A 175 8.28 10.75 18.96
CA ILE A 175 8.52 9.50 18.23
C ILE A 175 9.38 9.77 16.99
N ALA A 176 9.03 10.81 16.21
CA ALA A 176 9.77 11.20 15.03
C ALA A 176 11.24 11.54 15.33
N ALA A 177 11.46 12.30 16.42
CA ALA A 177 12.81 12.67 16.87
C ALA A 177 13.61 11.43 17.32
N GLU A 178 13.01 10.54 18.11
CA GLU A 178 13.68 9.34 18.62
C GLU A 178 14.04 8.35 17.50
N LEU A 179 13.19 8.26 16.51
CA LEU A 179 13.36 7.34 15.37
C LEU A 179 14.11 7.95 14.19
N ASN A 180 14.47 9.24 14.28
CA ASN A 180 15.14 10.01 13.23
C ASN A 180 14.38 9.98 11.88
N ILE A 181 13.05 10.20 11.93
CA ILE A 181 12.14 10.26 10.78
C ILE A 181 11.25 11.50 10.88
N SER A 182 10.48 11.81 9.84
CA SER A 182 9.53 12.92 9.88
C SER A 182 8.26 12.57 10.68
N GLU A 183 7.57 13.60 11.23
CA GLU A 183 6.25 13.37 11.86
C GLU A 183 5.23 12.78 10.86
N ASN A 184 5.31 13.15 9.60
CA ASN A 184 4.46 12.58 8.56
C ASN A 184 4.72 11.08 8.37
N THR A 185 5.98 10.66 8.44
CA THR A 185 6.33 9.23 8.42
C THR A 185 5.74 8.49 9.61
N VAL A 186 5.78 9.10 10.82
CA VAL A 186 5.13 8.51 12.00
C VAL A 186 3.61 8.39 11.81
N LYS A 187 2.95 9.43 11.28
CA LYS A 187 1.51 9.38 10.97
C LYS A 187 1.17 8.25 10.00
N ARG A 188 1.97 8.06 8.96
CA ARG A 188 1.81 6.95 7.98
C ARG A 188 1.93 5.59 8.65
N HIS A 189 2.95 5.40 9.51
CA HIS A 189 3.06 4.17 10.29
C HIS A 189 1.85 3.95 11.19
N LEU A 190 1.33 5.00 11.85
CA LEU A 190 0.16 4.87 12.71
C LEU A 190 -1.09 4.47 11.93
N GLN A 191 -1.29 4.99 10.71
CA GLN A 191 -2.39 4.56 9.84
C GLN A 191 -2.29 3.06 9.50
N SER A 192 -1.09 2.60 9.11
CA SER A 192 -0.83 1.18 8.87
C SER A 192 -1.06 0.32 10.12
N ILE A 193 -0.60 0.80 11.29
CA ILE A 193 -0.80 0.12 12.58
C ILE A 193 -2.29 -0.01 12.90
N PHE A 194 -3.07 1.07 12.78
CA PHE A 194 -4.51 1.03 13.02
C PHE A 194 -5.23 0.05 12.10
N SER A 195 -4.88 0.04 10.81
CA SER A 195 -5.42 -0.92 9.84
C SER A 195 -5.09 -2.38 10.21
N LYS A 196 -3.84 -2.66 10.63
CA LYS A 196 -3.37 -4.01 10.97
C LYS A 196 -3.91 -4.51 12.31
N THR A 197 -4.03 -3.62 13.30
CA THR A 197 -4.49 -3.98 14.65
C THR A 197 -5.99 -3.92 14.79
N GLY A 198 -6.69 -3.21 13.91
CA GLY A 198 -8.12 -2.92 14.03
C GLY A 198 -8.43 -1.87 15.10
N SER A 199 -7.41 -1.19 15.65
CA SER A 199 -7.60 -0.14 16.66
C SER A 199 -8.25 1.09 16.02
N ARG A 200 -9.27 1.63 16.66
CA ARG A 200 -10.03 2.80 16.15
C ARG A 200 -9.34 4.12 16.44
N ASP A 201 -8.54 4.15 17.49
CA ASP A 201 -7.84 5.35 17.92
C ASP A 201 -6.52 5.02 18.63
N ARG A 202 -5.81 6.10 19.02
CA ARG A 202 -4.52 6.03 19.69
C ARG A 202 -4.60 5.39 21.07
N LEU A 203 -5.71 5.57 21.78
CA LEU A 203 -5.90 5.02 23.13
C LEU A 203 -6.07 3.51 23.06
N GLU A 204 -6.88 3.03 22.12
CA GLU A 204 -7.10 1.61 21.89
C GLU A 204 -5.80 0.91 21.48
N LEU A 205 -4.98 1.55 20.61
CA LEU A 205 -3.66 1.06 20.28
C LEU A 205 -2.73 1.00 21.48
N ALA A 206 -2.74 2.02 22.35
CA ALA A 206 -1.91 2.05 23.56
C ALA A 206 -2.28 0.90 24.51
N VAL A 207 -3.57 0.65 24.72
CA VAL A 207 -4.07 -0.45 25.55
C VAL A 207 -3.65 -1.81 24.99
N LEU A 208 -3.75 -1.98 23.68
CA LEU A 208 -3.36 -3.20 22.99
C LEU A 208 -1.86 -3.48 23.13
N ALA A 209 -1.02 -2.44 22.96
CA ALA A 209 0.43 -2.55 23.08
C ALA A 209 0.88 -2.82 24.53
N LEU A 210 0.21 -2.23 25.53
CA LEU A 210 0.46 -2.53 26.95
C LEU A 210 0.17 -3.98 27.29
N GLY A 211 -0.96 -4.53 26.80
CA GLY A 211 -1.33 -5.93 27.05
C GLY A 211 -0.35 -6.95 26.44
N GLU A 212 0.46 -6.58 25.46
CA GLU A 212 1.52 -7.44 24.93
C GLU A 212 2.83 -7.34 25.75
N ILE A 213 3.12 -6.16 26.31
CA ILE A 213 4.27 -5.97 27.20
C ILE A 213 4.10 -6.84 28.46
N ASP A 214 2.89 -6.86 29.05
CA ASP A 214 2.59 -7.64 30.26
C ASP A 214 2.65 -9.17 30.01
N LYS A 215 2.44 -9.62 28.79
CA LYS A 215 2.56 -11.06 28.42
C LYS A 215 4.00 -11.51 28.17
N ALA A 216 4.91 -10.56 27.91
CA ALA A 216 6.31 -10.84 27.59
C ALA A 216 7.23 -10.69 28.84
N ALA A 217 6.71 -10.18 29.96
CA ALA A 217 7.38 -10.03 31.25
C ALA A 217 7.12 -11.23 32.16
#